data_cb63247262d642553b428416b8bec265
#
_entry.id   cb63247262d642553b428416b8bec265
#
_cell.length_a   1.000
_cell.length_b   1.000
_cell.length_c   1.000
_cell.angle_alpha   90.00
_cell.angle_beta   90.00
_cell.angle_gamma   90.00
#
_symmetry.space_group_name_H-M   'P 1'
#
loop_
_entity.id
_entity.type
_entity.pdbx_description
1 polymer ?
#
loop_
_entity_poly.entity_id
_entity_poly.type
_entity_poly.pdbx_seq_one_letter_code
_entity_poly.pdbx_strand_id
1 'polypeptide(L)'
;MADYSYDNVLLEWSNLSLYNYAGSSENQAKPVALAIVEGEKPLLGQNVTFAFVNPFSEHKDEAIEYLADAWAMEAQENRIMFSPGMNEPVLNEYYEENLKSINSSIADLQKTLDKTENEEARESLQNDLDSMKEWLTEYEQSGKYSITPDQIENYRAFGDNMTVQQSSIWDTGDGTTQVQQYLDGAMTAK
;
A
#
# COMPACT_ATOMS: atom_id res chain seq x y z
N MET A 1 -26.54 11.05 -12.90
CA MET A 1 -25.28 10.49 -12.35
C MET A 1 -25.33 10.78 -10.87
N ALA A 2 -25.28 9.76 -10.01
CA ALA A 2 -25.17 9.99 -8.57
C ALA A 2 -23.76 10.54 -8.33
N ASP A 3 -23.70 11.70 -7.68
CA ASP A 3 -22.46 12.32 -7.26
C ASP A 3 -21.94 11.48 -6.08
N TYR A 4 -20.98 10.61 -6.35
CA TYR A 4 -20.27 9.88 -5.32
C TYR A 4 -19.21 10.80 -4.72
N SER A 5 -19.65 11.76 -3.89
CA SER A 5 -18.71 12.44 -3.01
C SER A 5 -18.39 11.50 -1.86
N TYR A 6 -17.11 11.27 -1.59
CA TYR A 6 -16.63 10.46 -0.45
C TYR A 6 -17.09 11.00 0.92
N ASP A 7 -17.56 12.23 0.97
CA ASP A 7 -18.06 12.90 2.18
C ASP A 7 -19.29 12.23 2.82
N ASN A 8 -19.97 11.34 2.08
CA ASN A 8 -21.16 10.63 2.53
C ASN A 8 -20.95 9.11 2.74
N VAL A 9 -19.74 8.62 2.62
CA VAL A 9 -19.42 7.20 2.83
C VAL A 9 -19.10 6.98 4.30
N LEU A 10 -19.97 6.29 5.02
CA LEU A 10 -19.77 5.96 6.44
C LEU A 10 -18.75 4.82 6.64
N LEU A 11 -18.76 3.82 5.75
CA LEU A 11 -17.88 2.65 5.80
C LEU A 11 -17.50 2.23 4.38
N GLU A 12 -16.22 1.99 4.16
CA GLU A 12 -15.68 1.44 2.92
C GLU A 12 -14.92 0.16 3.21
N TRP A 13 -15.11 -0.87 2.38
CA TRP A 13 -14.33 -2.09 2.45
C TRP A 13 -13.05 -1.93 1.62
N SER A 14 -11.90 -2.12 2.25
CA SER A 14 -10.61 -2.01 1.60
C SER A 14 -9.70 -3.18 1.92
N ASN A 15 -8.72 -3.40 1.05
CA ASN A 15 -7.66 -4.37 1.29
C ASN A 15 -6.59 -3.78 2.20
N LEU A 16 -5.96 -4.63 3.02
CA LEU A 16 -4.83 -4.23 3.83
C LEU A 16 -3.63 -3.88 2.93
N SER A 17 -3.19 -2.63 2.98
CA SER A 17 -1.99 -2.19 2.28
C SER A 17 -1.30 -1.06 3.05
N LEU A 18 -0.01 -0.87 2.85
CA LEU A 18 0.73 0.25 3.45
C LEU A 18 0.15 1.61 3.06
N TYR A 19 -0.35 1.74 1.85
CA TYR A 19 -0.92 3.00 1.34
C TYR A 19 -2.21 3.42 2.05
N ASN A 20 -2.98 2.48 2.57
CA ASN A 20 -4.23 2.76 3.29
C ASN A 20 -4.01 3.31 4.71
N TYR A 21 -2.75 3.36 5.17
CA TYR A 21 -2.37 3.85 6.50
C TYR A 21 -1.69 5.22 6.46
N ALA A 22 -1.99 6.03 5.45
CA ALA A 22 -1.53 7.41 5.38
C ALA A 22 -2.15 8.21 6.53
N GLY A 23 -1.47 8.25 7.67
CA GLY A 23 -1.93 8.93 8.87
C GLY A 23 -1.80 10.46 8.84
N SER A 24 -1.63 11.09 7.67
CA SER A 24 -1.25 12.50 7.58
C SER A 24 -2.37 13.47 7.26
N SER A 25 -3.59 13.02 6.91
CA SER A 25 -4.71 13.93 6.74
C SER A 25 -5.81 13.66 7.75
N GLU A 26 -6.32 14.72 8.39
CA GLU A 26 -7.47 14.65 9.30
C GLU A 26 -8.74 14.10 8.62
N ASN A 27 -8.75 14.09 7.28
CA ASN A 27 -9.86 13.67 6.45
C ASN A 27 -9.75 12.23 5.91
N GLN A 28 -8.69 11.50 6.22
CA GLN A 28 -8.59 10.10 5.80
C GLN A 28 -9.28 9.16 6.79
N ALA A 29 -10.11 8.26 6.24
CA ALA A 29 -10.73 7.21 7.03
C ALA A 29 -9.66 6.32 7.67
N LYS A 30 -9.74 6.14 8.97
CA LYS A 30 -8.84 5.23 9.67
C LYS A 30 -9.32 3.79 9.43
N PRO A 31 -8.43 2.86 9.05
CA PRO A 31 -8.80 1.47 8.90
C PRO A 31 -9.23 0.89 10.24
N VAL A 32 -10.33 0.13 10.22
CA VAL A 32 -10.87 -0.56 11.38
C VAL A 32 -10.98 -2.05 11.06
N ALA A 33 -10.34 -2.89 11.85
CA ALA A 33 -10.51 -4.32 11.74
C ALA A 33 -11.70 -4.77 12.59
N LEU A 34 -12.63 -5.50 11.97
CA LEU A 34 -13.80 -6.03 12.64
C LEU A 34 -13.60 -7.51 12.97
N ALA A 35 -13.73 -7.87 14.23
CA ALA A 35 -13.80 -9.26 14.63
C ALA A 35 -15.17 -9.86 14.26
N ILE A 36 -15.16 -11.08 13.67
CA ILE A 36 -16.39 -11.80 13.34
C ILE A 36 -17.06 -12.34 14.62
N VAL A 37 -16.25 -12.63 15.63
CA VAL A 37 -16.69 -13.16 16.93
C VAL A 37 -16.31 -12.17 18.02
N GLU A 38 -17.26 -11.84 18.89
CA GLU A 38 -17.03 -10.93 20.01
C GLU A 38 -15.97 -11.49 20.97
N GLY A 39 -15.00 -10.64 21.32
CA GLY A 39 -13.88 -10.99 22.20
C GLY A 39 -12.68 -11.65 21.52
N GLU A 40 -12.80 -11.99 20.24
CA GLU A 40 -11.69 -12.53 19.44
C GLU A 40 -10.97 -11.42 18.68
N LYS A 41 -9.72 -11.71 18.22
CA LYS A 41 -9.00 -10.83 17.32
C LYS A 41 -9.58 -10.92 15.91
N PRO A 42 -9.59 -9.83 15.14
CA PRO A 42 -9.94 -9.86 13.74
C PRO A 42 -9.06 -10.85 12.97
N LEU A 43 -9.65 -11.54 12.00
CA LEU A 43 -8.94 -12.48 11.14
C LEU A 43 -8.51 -11.78 9.86
N LEU A 44 -7.24 -11.89 9.51
CA LEU A 44 -6.69 -11.46 8.23
C LEU A 44 -6.44 -12.70 7.36
N GLY A 45 -7.20 -12.83 6.28
CA GLY A 45 -6.89 -13.81 5.24
C GLY A 45 -5.71 -13.33 4.41
N GLN A 46 -4.64 -14.11 4.33
CA GLN A 46 -3.46 -13.76 3.56
C GLN A 46 -3.04 -14.92 2.66
N ASN A 47 -2.82 -14.61 1.37
CA ASN A 47 -2.19 -15.52 0.44
C ASN A 47 -0.68 -15.30 0.50
N VAL A 48 0.07 -16.35 0.81
CA VAL A 48 1.53 -16.30 0.89
C VAL A 48 2.11 -17.21 -0.20
N THR A 49 2.95 -16.66 -1.04
CA THR A 49 3.73 -17.41 -2.02
C THR A 49 5.07 -17.80 -1.41
N PHE A 50 5.40 -19.07 -1.45
CA PHE A 50 6.67 -19.59 -0.96
C PHE A 50 7.54 -20.06 -2.11
N ALA A 51 8.84 -19.82 -2.01
CA ALA A 51 9.85 -20.44 -2.85
C ALA A 51 10.64 -21.47 -2.04
N PHE A 52 10.90 -22.61 -2.65
CA PHE A 52 11.66 -23.70 -2.04
C PHE A 52 12.85 -24.08 -2.90
N VAL A 53 13.98 -24.30 -2.26
CA VAL A 53 15.11 -24.93 -2.92
C VAL A 53 14.98 -26.45 -2.75
N ASN A 54 15.00 -27.17 -3.89
CA ASN A 54 14.96 -28.63 -3.85
C ASN A 54 16.16 -29.20 -3.06
N PRO A 55 15.96 -29.93 -1.95
CA PRO A 55 17.05 -30.43 -1.11
C PRO A 55 17.95 -31.46 -1.83
N PHE A 56 17.51 -32.00 -2.94
CA PHE A 56 18.26 -32.97 -3.74
C PHE A 56 18.96 -32.33 -4.97
N SER A 57 18.85 -31.02 -5.15
CA SER A 57 19.55 -30.32 -6.23
C SER A 57 21.06 -30.31 -6.00
N GLU A 58 21.83 -30.44 -7.06
CA GLU A 58 23.29 -30.23 -7.04
C GLU A 58 23.66 -28.72 -7.06
N HIS A 59 22.68 -27.83 -7.35
CA HIS A 59 22.82 -26.38 -7.49
C HIS A 59 22.08 -25.61 -6.39
N LYS A 60 22.23 -26.02 -5.14
CA LYS A 60 21.50 -25.41 -4.02
C LYS A 60 21.96 -23.99 -3.72
N ASP A 61 23.29 -23.79 -3.75
CA ASP A 61 23.87 -22.50 -3.41
C ASP A 61 23.50 -21.44 -4.46
N GLU A 62 23.53 -21.79 -5.74
CA GLU A 62 23.11 -20.91 -6.82
C GLU A 62 21.60 -20.61 -6.75
N ALA A 63 20.79 -21.59 -6.35
CA ALA A 63 19.35 -21.38 -6.17
C ALA A 63 19.05 -20.44 -4.98
N ILE A 64 19.80 -20.54 -3.89
CA ILE A 64 19.70 -19.65 -2.73
C ILE A 64 20.14 -18.23 -3.11
N GLU A 65 21.25 -18.10 -3.84
CA GLU A 65 21.73 -16.80 -4.33
C GLU A 65 20.69 -16.14 -5.26
N TYR A 66 20.13 -16.89 -6.20
CA TYR A 66 19.06 -16.41 -7.06
C TYR A 66 17.83 -15.91 -6.29
N LEU A 67 17.39 -16.65 -5.26
CA LEU A 67 16.26 -16.23 -4.42
C LEU A 67 16.58 -14.98 -3.59
N ALA A 68 17.82 -14.85 -3.10
CA ALA A 68 18.26 -13.65 -2.40
C ALA A 68 18.29 -12.43 -3.31
N ASP A 69 18.79 -12.59 -4.53
CA ASP A 69 18.82 -11.53 -5.54
C ASP A 69 17.40 -11.14 -5.96
N ALA A 70 16.53 -12.12 -6.21
CA ALA A 70 15.13 -11.88 -6.55
C ALA A 70 14.41 -11.10 -5.44
N TRP A 71 14.67 -11.45 -4.16
CA TRP A 71 14.14 -10.71 -3.02
C TRP A 71 14.73 -9.30 -2.90
N ALA A 72 16.00 -9.12 -3.21
CA ALA A 72 16.63 -7.80 -3.20
C ALA A 72 16.09 -6.87 -4.28
N MET A 73 15.60 -7.44 -5.40
CA MET A 73 14.97 -6.70 -6.50
C MET A 73 13.48 -6.40 -6.26
N GLU A 74 12.87 -7.03 -5.25
CA GLU A 74 11.46 -6.77 -4.91
C GLU A 74 11.29 -5.33 -4.44
N ALA A 75 10.15 -4.72 -4.76
CA ALA A 75 9.85 -3.36 -4.35
C ALA A 75 9.96 -3.18 -2.83
N GLN A 76 10.49 -2.04 -2.39
CA GLN A 76 10.77 -1.80 -0.96
C GLN A 76 9.50 -1.90 -0.11
N GLU A 77 8.36 -1.43 -0.60
CA GLU A 77 7.06 -1.55 0.06
C GLU A 77 6.66 -2.99 0.34
N ASN A 78 6.87 -3.90 -0.62
CA ASN A 78 6.60 -5.32 -0.43
C ASN A 78 7.55 -5.92 0.61
N ARG A 79 8.82 -5.55 0.57
CA ARG A 79 9.81 -6.00 1.56
C ARG A 79 9.47 -5.53 2.97
N ILE A 80 8.96 -4.30 3.13
CA ILE A 80 8.49 -3.77 4.42
C ILE A 80 7.34 -4.62 4.95
N MET A 81 6.35 -4.96 4.11
CA MET A 81 5.20 -5.76 4.53
C MET A 81 5.59 -7.13 5.09
N PHE A 82 6.60 -7.78 4.51
CA PHE A 82 7.01 -9.14 4.86
C PHE A 82 8.24 -9.24 5.78
N SER A 83 8.92 -8.12 6.05
CA SER A 83 10.13 -8.09 6.87
C SER A 83 9.95 -7.19 8.09
N PRO A 84 9.66 -7.73 9.28
CA PRO A 84 9.41 -6.92 10.49
C PRO A 84 10.53 -5.96 10.87
N GLY A 85 11.77 -6.24 10.46
CA GLY A 85 12.92 -5.38 10.72
C GLY A 85 13.11 -4.21 9.74
N MET A 86 12.37 -4.16 8.64
CA MET A 86 12.46 -3.09 7.64
C MET A 86 11.46 -1.98 7.97
N ASN A 87 11.94 -0.89 8.53
CA ASN A 87 11.12 0.26 8.92
C ASN A 87 11.56 1.57 8.25
N GLU A 88 12.43 1.47 7.24
CA GLU A 88 12.86 2.66 6.49
C GLU A 88 11.74 3.12 5.55
N PRO A 89 11.40 4.41 5.55
CA PRO A 89 10.37 4.95 4.67
C PRO A 89 10.78 4.83 3.21
N VAL A 90 9.81 4.72 2.33
CA VAL A 90 10.05 4.66 0.89
C VAL A 90 10.07 6.07 0.33
N LEU A 91 11.17 6.45 -0.31
CA LEU A 91 11.30 7.75 -0.95
C LEU A 91 10.44 7.81 -2.22
N ASN A 92 9.87 8.97 -2.47
CA ASN A 92 9.19 9.26 -3.72
C ASN A 92 10.23 9.63 -4.79
N GLU A 93 10.45 8.74 -5.74
CA GLU A 93 11.43 8.92 -6.82
C GLU A 93 11.13 10.15 -7.69
N TYR A 94 9.87 10.56 -7.77
CA TYR A 94 9.40 11.68 -8.59
C TYR A 94 9.28 12.99 -7.81
N TYR A 95 9.72 13.03 -6.54
CA TYR A 95 9.52 14.19 -5.67
C TYR A 95 10.07 15.48 -6.29
N GLU A 96 11.32 15.48 -6.70
CA GLU A 96 12.00 16.65 -7.28
C GLU A 96 11.40 17.06 -8.64
N GLU A 97 11.03 16.08 -9.47
CA GLU A 97 10.41 16.34 -10.77
C GLU A 97 9.03 16.97 -10.60
N ASN A 98 8.24 16.44 -9.69
CA ASN A 98 6.91 16.98 -9.37
C ASN A 98 7.00 18.38 -8.77
N LEU A 99 7.93 18.65 -7.85
CA LEU A 99 8.17 19.99 -7.32
C LEU A 99 8.49 21.00 -8.43
N LYS A 100 9.36 20.62 -9.36
CA LYS A 100 9.69 21.45 -10.51
C LYS A 100 8.48 21.71 -11.40
N SER A 101 7.66 20.70 -11.64
CA SER A 101 6.43 20.81 -12.44
C SER A 101 5.41 21.74 -11.79
N ILE A 102 5.18 21.62 -10.47
CA ILE A 102 4.26 22.45 -9.71
C ILE A 102 4.73 23.92 -9.75
N ASN A 103 6.02 24.18 -9.48
CA ASN A 103 6.59 25.51 -9.53
C ASN A 103 6.50 26.15 -10.94
N SER A 104 6.67 25.36 -12.01
CA SER A 104 6.47 25.81 -13.38
C SER A 104 5.03 26.21 -13.64
N SER A 105 4.06 25.41 -13.17
CA SER A 105 2.63 25.71 -13.31
C SER A 105 2.22 26.98 -12.58
N ILE A 106 2.76 27.20 -11.37
CA ILE A 106 2.55 28.43 -10.60
C ILE A 106 3.08 29.65 -11.37
N ALA A 107 4.29 29.55 -11.94
CA ALA A 107 4.89 30.63 -12.72
C ALA A 107 4.06 30.96 -13.99
N ASP A 108 3.54 29.94 -14.67
CA ASP A 108 2.70 30.13 -15.86
C ASP A 108 1.32 30.72 -15.52
N LEU A 109 0.71 30.28 -14.41
CA LEU A 109 -0.54 30.88 -13.89
C LEU A 109 -0.32 32.36 -13.54
N GLN A 110 0.75 32.70 -12.83
CA GLN A 110 1.09 34.09 -12.48
C GLN A 110 1.27 34.94 -13.72
N LYS A 111 2.00 34.45 -14.73
CA LYS A 111 2.23 35.16 -15.99
C LYS A 111 0.92 35.38 -16.78
N THR A 112 0.00 34.43 -16.69
CA THR A 112 -1.32 34.52 -17.33
C THR A 112 -2.19 35.55 -16.61
N LEU A 113 -2.20 35.50 -15.27
CA LEU A 113 -2.90 36.46 -14.42
C LEU A 113 -2.44 37.91 -14.71
N ASP A 114 -1.13 38.12 -14.82
CA ASP A 114 -0.55 39.45 -15.08
C ASP A 114 -0.98 40.06 -16.45
N LYS A 115 -1.34 39.21 -17.42
CA LYS A 115 -1.75 39.58 -18.78
C LYS A 115 -3.27 39.69 -18.98
N THR A 116 -4.03 39.16 -18.01
CA THR A 116 -5.48 39.07 -18.11
C THR A 116 -6.11 40.39 -17.64
N GLU A 117 -6.89 41.04 -18.51
CA GLU A 117 -7.57 42.31 -18.22
C GLU A 117 -8.99 42.12 -17.69
N ASN A 118 -9.65 41.00 -18.04
CA ASN A 118 -11.01 40.69 -17.60
C ASN A 118 -11.02 40.35 -16.11
N GLU A 119 -11.86 41.08 -15.34
CA GLU A 119 -11.85 41.01 -13.87
C GLU A 119 -12.34 39.64 -13.35
N GLU A 120 -13.39 39.07 -13.95
CA GLU A 120 -13.94 37.77 -13.59
C GLU A 120 -12.90 36.63 -13.87
N ALA A 121 -12.22 36.72 -15.03
CA ALA A 121 -11.14 35.77 -15.36
C ALA A 121 -9.94 35.93 -14.45
N ARG A 122 -9.61 37.14 -13.99
CA ARG A 122 -8.54 37.40 -13.01
C ARG A 122 -8.85 36.78 -11.66
N GLU A 123 -10.10 36.92 -11.19
CA GLU A 123 -10.52 36.33 -9.92
C GLU A 123 -10.42 34.79 -9.97
N SER A 124 -10.86 34.16 -11.06
CA SER A 124 -10.71 32.70 -11.25
C SER A 124 -9.25 32.26 -11.26
N LEU A 125 -8.40 32.98 -12.02
CA LEU A 125 -6.96 32.65 -12.08
C LEU A 125 -6.23 32.89 -10.73
N GLN A 126 -6.68 33.87 -9.95
CA GLN A 126 -6.13 34.10 -8.61
C GLN A 126 -6.47 32.93 -7.67
N ASN A 127 -7.73 32.46 -7.71
CA ASN A 127 -8.15 31.31 -6.90
C ASN A 127 -7.38 30.04 -7.30
N ASP A 128 -7.16 29.81 -8.59
CA ASP A 128 -6.36 28.68 -9.08
C ASP A 128 -4.92 28.79 -8.62
N LEU A 129 -4.33 29.99 -8.66
CA LEU A 129 -2.98 30.25 -8.21
C LEU A 129 -2.81 30.00 -6.70
N ASP A 130 -3.77 30.47 -5.91
CA ASP A 130 -3.75 30.29 -4.46
C ASP A 130 -3.90 28.81 -4.08
N SER A 131 -4.82 28.07 -4.74
CA SER A 131 -4.96 26.63 -4.56
C SER A 131 -3.69 25.86 -4.94
N MET A 132 -3.02 26.27 -6.03
CA MET A 132 -1.78 25.64 -6.46
C MET A 132 -0.62 25.88 -5.46
N LYS A 133 -0.55 27.06 -4.85
CA LYS A 133 0.44 27.38 -3.81
C LYS A 133 0.18 26.62 -2.52
N GLU A 134 -1.09 26.46 -2.15
CA GLU A 134 -1.48 25.66 -1.01
C GLU A 134 -1.07 24.19 -1.24
N TRP A 135 -1.40 23.64 -2.40
CA TRP A 135 -0.97 22.29 -2.79
C TRP A 135 0.56 22.13 -2.80
N LEU A 136 1.32 23.13 -3.29
CA LEU A 136 2.79 23.11 -3.21
C LEU A 136 3.25 22.98 -1.76
N THR A 137 2.67 23.76 -0.85
CA THR A 137 3.03 23.73 0.57
C THR A 137 2.76 22.36 1.19
N GLU A 138 1.62 21.77 0.88
CA GLU A 138 1.28 20.40 1.33
C GLU A 138 2.23 19.36 0.73
N TYR A 139 2.55 19.49 -0.56
CA TYR A 139 3.44 18.58 -1.26
C TYR A 139 4.88 18.65 -0.73
N GLU A 140 5.39 19.84 -0.41
CA GLU A 140 6.71 20.00 0.23
C GLU A 140 6.78 19.30 1.60
N GLN A 141 5.70 19.23 2.32
CA GLN A 141 5.62 18.58 3.62
C GLN A 141 5.45 17.07 3.54
N SER A 142 4.60 16.60 2.65
CA SER A 142 4.15 15.20 2.60
C SER A 142 4.69 14.40 1.41
N GLY A 143 5.05 15.06 0.30
CA GLY A 143 5.37 14.42 -0.97
C GLY A 143 6.72 13.71 -1.04
N LYS A 144 7.60 13.93 -0.05
CA LYS A 144 8.97 13.37 -0.03
C LYS A 144 8.99 11.84 0.03
N TYR A 145 7.98 11.25 0.63
CA TYR A 145 7.87 9.82 0.80
C TYR A 145 6.64 9.29 0.06
N SER A 146 6.78 8.16 -0.63
CA SER A 146 5.64 7.39 -1.12
C SER A 146 5.02 6.54 0.00
N ILE A 147 5.85 6.15 0.98
CA ILE A 147 5.40 5.53 2.23
C ILE A 147 6.14 6.18 3.38
N THR A 148 5.39 6.81 4.27
CA THR A 148 5.92 7.54 5.42
C THR A 148 6.27 6.62 6.58
N PRO A 149 7.12 7.08 7.53
CA PRO A 149 7.36 6.33 8.77
C PRO A 149 6.09 6.02 9.54
N ASP A 150 5.15 6.97 9.61
CA ASP A 150 3.89 6.82 10.34
C ASP A 150 2.98 5.74 9.71
N GLN A 151 2.99 5.63 8.37
CA GLN A 151 2.27 4.56 7.67
C GLN A 151 2.83 3.18 8.04
N ILE A 152 4.14 3.06 8.12
CA ILE A 152 4.79 1.79 8.49
C ILE A 152 4.45 1.44 9.95
N GLU A 153 4.55 2.40 10.86
CA GLU A 153 4.22 2.20 12.27
C GLU A 153 2.75 1.80 12.46
N ASN A 154 1.82 2.51 11.83
CA ASN A 154 0.39 2.20 11.87
C ASN A 154 0.09 0.82 11.30
N TYR A 155 0.71 0.46 10.17
CA TYR A 155 0.57 -0.87 9.57
C TYR A 155 1.03 -1.98 10.53
N ARG A 156 2.18 -1.79 11.20
CA ARG A 156 2.69 -2.74 12.20
C ARG A 156 1.74 -2.88 13.38
N ALA A 157 1.36 -1.75 13.97
CA ALA A 157 0.45 -1.72 15.12
C ALA A 157 -0.92 -2.35 14.81
N PHE A 158 -1.41 -2.17 13.58
CA PHE A 158 -2.65 -2.81 13.13
C PHE A 158 -2.47 -4.32 12.99
N GLY A 159 -1.37 -4.78 12.38
CA GLY A 159 -1.05 -6.19 12.21
C GLY A 159 -0.91 -6.94 13.54
N ASP A 160 -0.32 -6.32 14.56
CA ASP A 160 -0.14 -6.91 15.90
C ASP A 160 -1.48 -7.21 16.60
N ASN A 161 -2.54 -6.53 16.20
CA ASN A 161 -3.89 -6.73 16.74
C ASN A 161 -4.73 -7.73 15.95
N MET A 162 -4.17 -8.36 14.92
CA MET A 162 -4.86 -9.32 14.06
C MET A 162 -4.33 -10.74 14.23
N THR A 163 -5.16 -11.71 13.92
CA THR A 163 -4.74 -13.10 13.74
C THR A 163 -4.67 -13.39 12.25
N VAL A 164 -3.50 -13.75 11.75
CA VAL A 164 -3.31 -14.16 10.35
C VAL A 164 -3.88 -15.57 10.20
N GLN A 165 -4.89 -15.71 9.37
CA GLN A 165 -5.40 -16.99 8.92
C GLN A 165 -4.77 -17.29 7.56
N GLN A 166 -3.96 -18.32 7.47
CA GLN A 166 -3.57 -18.84 6.18
C GLN A 166 -4.83 -19.37 5.49
N SER A 167 -5.08 -18.92 4.26
CA SER A 167 -6.01 -19.61 3.39
C SER A 167 -5.57 -21.08 3.33
N SER A 168 -6.50 -21.99 3.57
CA SER A 168 -6.17 -23.40 3.75
C SER A 168 -5.35 -23.90 2.56
N ILE A 169 -4.31 -24.69 2.83
CA ILE A 169 -3.59 -25.49 1.82
C ILE A 169 -4.51 -26.35 0.94
N TRP A 170 -5.79 -26.41 1.29
CA TRP A 170 -6.87 -27.11 0.58
C TRP A 170 -7.35 -26.42 -0.71
N ASP A 171 -7.03 -25.14 -0.91
CA ASP A 171 -7.38 -24.39 -2.12
C ASP A 171 -6.48 -24.68 -3.33
N THR A 172 -5.39 -25.41 -3.15
CA THR A 172 -4.66 -25.98 -4.27
C THR A 172 -5.37 -27.26 -4.67
N GLY A 173 -5.97 -27.31 -5.86
CA GLY A 173 -6.80 -28.43 -6.34
C GLY A 173 -6.24 -29.86 -6.14
N ASP A 174 -4.91 -29.97 -5.95
CA ASP A 174 -4.23 -31.22 -5.64
C ASP A 174 -4.29 -31.59 -4.15
N GLY A 175 -4.29 -30.61 -3.25
CA GLY A 175 -4.34 -30.85 -1.80
C GLY A 175 -5.64 -31.52 -1.34
N THR A 176 -6.76 -31.10 -1.92
CA THR A 176 -8.08 -31.70 -1.63
C THR A 176 -8.13 -33.16 -2.05
N THR A 177 -7.58 -33.48 -3.21
CA THR A 177 -7.49 -34.84 -3.73
C THR A 177 -6.62 -35.75 -2.85
N GLN A 178 -5.49 -35.24 -2.39
CA GLN A 178 -4.58 -36.02 -1.53
C GLN A 178 -5.16 -36.29 -0.15
N VAL A 179 -5.86 -35.31 0.44
CA VAL A 179 -6.56 -35.52 1.71
C VAL A 179 -7.71 -36.48 1.55
N GLN A 180 -8.49 -36.39 0.47
CA GLN A 180 -9.55 -37.35 0.22
C GLN A 180 -8.98 -38.75 0.07
N GLN A 181 -7.90 -38.93 -0.65
CA GLN A 181 -7.21 -40.22 -0.79
C GLN A 181 -6.71 -40.78 0.56
N TYR A 182 -6.20 -39.87 1.47
CA TYR A 182 -5.83 -40.26 2.81
C TYR A 182 -7.03 -40.68 3.65
N LEU A 183 -8.14 -39.92 3.61
CA LEU A 183 -9.38 -40.24 4.33
C LEU A 183 -10.01 -41.52 3.82
N ASP A 184 -9.91 -41.78 2.53
CA ASP A 184 -10.40 -43.02 1.88
C ASP A 184 -9.46 -44.22 2.10
N GLY A 185 -8.34 -44.03 2.81
CA GLY A 185 -7.36 -45.07 3.06
C GLY A 185 -6.52 -45.48 1.83
N ALA A 186 -6.59 -44.73 0.75
CA ALA A 186 -5.86 -44.99 -0.50
C ALA A 186 -4.36 -44.60 -0.40
N MET A 187 -4.01 -43.76 0.60
CA MET A 187 -2.61 -43.43 0.94
C MET A 187 -2.41 -43.32 2.44
N THR A 188 -1.19 -43.57 2.90
CA THR A 188 -0.82 -43.44 4.30
C THR A 188 -0.01 -42.16 4.50
N ALA A 189 -0.19 -41.49 5.64
CA ALA A 189 0.69 -40.43 6.06
C ALA A 189 2.10 -41.03 6.26
N LYS A 190 3.09 -40.43 5.62
CA LYS A 190 4.52 -40.74 5.84
C LYS A 190 5.14 -39.64 6.68
#